data_ef5a4490e669108b319d5edea920e192
#
_entry.id   ef5a4490e669108b319d5edea920e192
#
_cell.length_a   1.000
_cell.length_b   1.000
_cell.length_c   1.000
_cell.angle_alpha   90.00
_cell.angle_beta   90.00
_cell.angle_gamma   90.00
#
_symmetry.space_group_name_H-M   'P 1'
#
loop_
_entity.id
_entity.type
_entity.pdbx_description
1 polymer ?
#
loop_
_entity_poly.entity_id
_entity_poly.type
_entity_poly.pdbx_seq_one_letter_code
_entity_poly.pdbx_strand_id
1 'polypeptide(L)'
;YNSALTSAKFRTELVSNDEKAKYNELVGMVDKSTRKQLNIMLKNGTLLNADSNDKSTTLDNLYKIAKNKRAQGLDSTTILKNTIDTISDPHIITQQFGNIPAQYQSQAASVAGGNPEDINVEHSGTCVASSIEYNLADKHPAEFARFAEGLSSPNMAVQKSIKMSNLADNTLDAIWLLNAFEIPFEAKDFDKANLTFAPDKNAIIRAHIQTVDRDNYERSPLDVLMQSTFMQVGSQQAYNSLTDKRAGKFNQNDKGLIEFEKTFTESVVEDKNKMSVTYQTVDENARLVGYETDFKTMKKQITDALNMGENVIIGYTQVDASGTIINGHEITITGTKTDKNGKMIFVCNDTDDNVPRAVEYSEDFLLPKIHHAALPQAVVANDVNFVENWIEGLKTYKDLKRQANSVVSQSQVPIQQPQQIQPQPIVLERNNIGQVA
;
A
#
# COMPACT_ATOMS: atom_id res chain seq x y z
N TYR A 1 10.31 17.94 -12.17
CA TYR A 1 9.71 16.66 -12.59
C TYR A 1 8.22 16.89 -12.83
N ASN A 2 7.84 17.08 -14.07
CA ASN A 2 6.49 16.83 -14.48
C ASN A 2 6.34 15.31 -14.52
N SER A 3 5.90 14.68 -13.41
CA SER A 3 5.08 13.52 -13.60
C SER A 3 4.09 13.94 -14.66
N ALA A 4 4.00 13.24 -15.73
CA ALA A 4 2.97 13.44 -16.72
C ALA A 4 1.64 12.92 -16.13
N LEU A 5 1.16 13.51 -15.06
CA LEU A 5 -0.18 13.95 -14.97
C LEU A 5 -0.32 14.75 -16.26
N THR A 6 -0.67 14.06 -17.31
CA THR A 6 -0.98 14.70 -18.57
C THR A 6 -2.01 15.71 -18.19
N SER A 7 -1.50 16.85 -17.90
CA SER A 7 -2.11 18.02 -17.30
C SER A 7 -3.28 18.55 -18.12
N ALA A 8 -3.64 17.83 -19.14
CA ALA A 8 -4.60 18.28 -20.14
C ALA A 8 -6.06 18.25 -19.66
N LYS A 9 -6.38 17.81 -18.45
CA LYS A 9 -7.79 17.59 -18.12
C LYS A 9 -8.27 18.02 -16.74
N PHE A 10 -7.42 18.55 -15.87
CA PHE A 10 -7.86 18.96 -14.54
C PHE A 10 -7.99 20.49 -14.47
N ARG A 11 -9.13 20.89 -13.90
CA ARG A 11 -9.40 22.32 -13.70
C ARG A 11 -8.42 22.91 -12.68
N THR A 12 -8.00 24.15 -12.94
CA THR A 12 -7.09 24.92 -12.09
C THR A 12 -7.77 26.12 -11.45
N GLU A 13 -9.09 26.30 -11.69
CA GLU A 13 -9.88 27.40 -11.17
C GLU A 13 -11.15 26.91 -10.49
N LEU A 14 -11.47 27.50 -9.35
CA LEU A 14 -12.71 27.26 -8.62
C LEU A 14 -13.88 27.90 -9.38
N VAL A 15 -14.84 27.12 -9.82
CA VAL A 15 -15.98 27.59 -10.63
C VAL A 15 -17.23 27.74 -9.80
N SER A 16 -17.64 26.71 -9.06
CA SER A 16 -18.89 26.74 -8.29
C SER A 16 -18.74 27.47 -6.96
N ASN A 17 -19.85 27.98 -6.44
CA ASN A 17 -19.89 28.58 -5.11
C ASN A 17 -19.55 27.58 -4.01
N ASP A 18 -19.93 26.33 -4.19
CA ASP A 18 -19.59 25.23 -3.27
C ASP A 18 -18.08 25.00 -3.22
N GLU A 19 -17.42 24.89 -4.37
CA GLU A 19 -15.94 24.74 -4.42
C GLU A 19 -15.23 25.92 -3.76
N LYS A 20 -15.69 27.14 -4.03
CA LYS A 20 -15.12 28.35 -3.41
C LYS A 20 -15.31 28.37 -1.91
N ALA A 21 -16.48 27.96 -1.42
CA ALA A 21 -16.77 27.88 0.00
C ALA A 21 -15.87 26.84 0.68
N LYS A 22 -15.80 25.62 0.15
CA LYS A 22 -14.93 24.54 0.67
C LYS A 22 -13.46 24.96 0.72
N TYR A 23 -12.96 25.54 -0.37
CA TYR A 23 -11.58 26.01 -0.45
C TYR A 23 -11.28 27.09 0.60
N ASN A 24 -12.14 28.11 0.70
CA ASN A 24 -11.95 29.21 1.64
C ASN A 24 -12.01 28.73 3.10
N GLU A 25 -12.91 27.83 3.42
CA GLU A 25 -12.97 27.22 4.75
C GLU A 25 -11.69 26.42 5.08
N LEU A 26 -11.22 25.56 4.17
CA LEU A 26 -9.98 24.81 4.35
C LEU A 26 -8.78 25.71 4.57
N VAL A 27 -8.64 26.74 3.74
CA VAL A 27 -7.55 27.73 3.86
C VAL A 27 -7.61 28.45 5.20
N GLY A 28 -8.81 28.67 5.75
CA GLY A 28 -9.01 29.26 7.08
C GLY A 28 -8.63 28.34 8.25
N MET A 29 -8.64 27.02 8.05
CA MET A 29 -8.41 26.02 9.10
C MET A 29 -6.93 25.59 9.23
N VAL A 30 -6.11 25.90 8.24
CA VAL A 30 -4.74 25.36 8.17
C VAL A 30 -3.69 26.46 8.32
N ASP A 31 -2.47 26.06 8.66
CA ASP A 31 -1.34 26.97 8.78
C ASP A 31 -0.88 27.54 7.44
N LYS A 32 0.05 28.52 7.50
CA LYS A 32 0.55 29.22 6.31
C LYS A 32 1.24 28.30 5.31
N SER A 33 1.96 27.27 5.78
CA SER A 33 2.66 26.33 4.92
C SER A 33 1.65 25.46 4.16
N THR A 34 0.67 24.92 4.85
CA THR A 34 -0.40 24.10 4.28
C THR A 34 -1.29 24.89 3.30
N ARG A 35 -1.55 26.17 3.60
CA ARG A 35 -2.23 27.07 2.62
C ARG A 35 -1.45 27.21 1.31
N LYS A 36 -0.13 27.33 1.40
CA LYS A 36 0.73 27.37 0.22
C LYS A 36 0.64 26.08 -0.58
N GLN A 37 0.64 24.91 0.08
CA GLN A 37 0.46 23.63 -0.58
C GLN A 37 -0.90 23.53 -1.27
N LEU A 38 -2.00 23.90 -0.61
CA LEU A 38 -3.35 23.92 -1.21
C LEU A 38 -3.41 24.82 -2.45
N ASN A 39 -2.77 25.99 -2.41
CA ASN A 39 -2.72 26.89 -3.56
C ASN A 39 -1.91 26.30 -4.73
N ILE A 40 -0.82 25.59 -4.45
CA ILE A 40 -0.05 24.88 -5.48
C ILE A 40 -0.90 23.76 -6.07
N MET A 41 -1.59 22.98 -5.25
CA MET A 41 -2.48 21.90 -5.68
C MET A 41 -3.64 22.41 -6.54
N LEU A 42 -4.17 23.61 -6.25
CA LEU A 42 -5.18 24.25 -7.10
C LEU A 42 -4.57 24.62 -8.46
N LYS A 43 -3.41 25.27 -8.46
CA LYS A 43 -2.76 25.76 -9.69
C LYS A 43 -2.29 24.65 -10.63
N ASN A 44 -1.91 23.50 -10.09
CA ASN A 44 -1.47 22.35 -10.89
C ASN A 44 -2.61 21.36 -11.22
N GLY A 45 -3.84 21.63 -10.81
CA GLY A 45 -5.02 20.82 -11.08
C GLY A 45 -5.23 19.64 -10.11
N THR A 46 -4.31 19.39 -9.19
CA THR A 46 -4.41 18.28 -8.22
C THR A 46 -5.61 18.44 -7.30
N LEU A 47 -5.90 19.66 -6.86
CA LEU A 47 -6.98 19.92 -5.90
C LEU A 47 -8.38 19.61 -6.46
N LEU A 48 -8.59 19.90 -7.73
CA LEU A 48 -9.86 19.67 -8.44
C LEU A 48 -9.87 18.38 -9.27
N ASN A 49 -8.80 17.57 -9.12
CA ASN A 49 -8.77 16.23 -9.69
C ASN A 49 -9.94 15.40 -9.13
N ALA A 50 -10.70 14.75 -10.00
CA ALA A 50 -11.84 13.91 -9.70
C ALA A 50 -11.63 12.46 -10.17
N ASP A 51 -10.38 12.04 -10.33
CA ASP A 51 -10.00 10.67 -10.66
C ASP A 51 -10.07 9.79 -9.41
N SER A 52 -11.26 9.71 -8.85
CA SER A 52 -11.64 8.85 -7.73
C SER A 52 -12.76 7.92 -8.15
N ASN A 53 -12.94 6.84 -7.41
CA ASN A 53 -13.95 5.82 -7.72
C ASN A 53 -15.39 6.37 -7.70
N ASP A 54 -15.68 7.32 -6.81
CA ASP A 54 -16.98 7.98 -6.66
C ASP A 54 -17.06 9.35 -7.36
N LYS A 55 -16.01 9.73 -8.11
CA LYS A 55 -15.89 11.03 -8.80
C LYS A 55 -15.81 12.24 -7.88
N SER A 56 -15.63 12.05 -6.58
CA SER A 56 -15.31 13.15 -5.68
C SER A 56 -13.93 13.75 -5.98
N THR A 57 -13.79 15.05 -5.77
CA THR A 57 -12.50 15.72 -5.96
C THR A 57 -11.57 15.55 -4.76
N THR A 58 -10.30 15.83 -4.96
CA THR A 58 -9.36 15.97 -3.84
C THR A 58 -9.88 16.97 -2.82
N LEU A 59 -10.37 18.14 -3.28
CA LEU A 59 -10.97 19.19 -2.43
C LEU A 59 -12.14 18.66 -1.61
N ASP A 60 -13.07 17.91 -2.22
CA ASP A 60 -14.23 17.34 -1.52
C ASP A 60 -13.79 16.46 -0.35
N ASN A 61 -12.81 15.59 -0.59
CA ASN A 61 -12.34 14.66 0.41
C ASN A 61 -11.51 15.32 1.52
N LEU A 62 -10.67 16.29 1.19
CA LEU A 62 -9.97 17.11 2.19
C LEU A 62 -10.97 17.89 3.07
N TYR A 63 -12.01 18.45 2.47
CA TYR A 63 -13.06 19.14 3.21
C TYR A 63 -13.81 18.20 4.16
N LYS A 64 -14.15 16.98 3.70
CA LYS A 64 -14.77 15.96 4.56
C LYS A 64 -13.87 15.57 5.73
N ILE A 65 -12.55 15.39 5.51
CA ILE A 65 -11.59 15.13 6.60
C ILE A 65 -11.63 16.24 7.64
N ALA A 66 -11.64 17.50 7.19
CA ALA A 66 -11.63 18.66 8.08
C ALA A 66 -12.93 18.83 8.88
N LYS A 67 -14.08 18.53 8.29
CA LYS A 67 -15.40 18.84 8.85
C LYS A 67 -16.06 17.68 9.57
N ASN A 68 -15.81 16.44 9.13
CA ASN A 68 -16.48 15.27 9.69
C ASN A 68 -15.67 14.69 10.84
N LYS A 69 -16.37 14.03 11.74
CA LYS A 69 -15.76 13.32 12.86
C LYS A 69 -14.82 12.24 12.36
N ARG A 70 -13.64 12.14 12.97
CA ARG A 70 -12.68 11.05 12.74
C ARG A 70 -12.91 9.92 13.75
N ALA A 71 -12.31 8.75 13.47
CA ALA A 71 -12.31 7.62 14.40
C ALA A 71 -11.73 8.04 15.76
N GLN A 72 -12.16 7.37 16.81
CA GLN A 72 -11.71 7.68 18.17
C GLN A 72 -10.18 7.54 18.28
N GLY A 73 -9.52 8.54 18.81
CA GLY A 73 -8.06 8.60 18.94
C GLY A 73 -7.34 9.22 17.73
N LEU A 74 -8.07 9.60 16.67
CA LEU A 74 -7.54 10.34 15.55
C LEU A 74 -7.97 11.81 15.60
N ASP A 75 -7.10 12.67 15.12
CA ASP A 75 -7.31 14.11 15.05
C ASP A 75 -7.49 14.58 13.59
N SER A 76 -8.57 15.34 13.32
CA SER A 76 -8.87 15.84 11.98
C SER A 76 -7.76 16.72 11.40
N THR A 77 -7.14 17.54 12.23
CA THR A 77 -6.06 18.45 11.78
C THR A 77 -4.84 17.66 11.36
N THR A 78 -4.46 16.65 12.14
CA THR A 78 -3.33 15.76 11.85
C THR A 78 -3.57 14.97 10.57
N ILE A 79 -4.74 14.33 10.42
CA ILE A 79 -5.07 13.55 9.21
C ILE A 79 -5.14 14.46 7.98
N LEU A 80 -5.76 15.64 8.09
CA LEU A 80 -5.81 16.63 7.00
C LEU A 80 -4.41 17.02 6.56
N LYS A 81 -3.55 17.37 7.52
CA LYS A 81 -2.16 17.75 7.21
C LYS A 81 -1.37 16.61 6.59
N ASN A 82 -1.45 15.40 7.13
CA ASN A 82 -0.79 14.23 6.54
C ASN A 82 -1.25 14.00 5.10
N THR A 83 -2.56 14.12 4.83
CA THR A 83 -3.11 13.93 3.49
C THR A 83 -2.59 14.98 2.50
N ILE A 84 -2.59 16.25 2.89
CA ILE A 84 -2.11 17.35 2.05
C ILE A 84 -0.59 17.23 1.81
N ASP A 85 0.18 16.96 2.86
CA ASP A 85 1.63 16.80 2.75
C ASP A 85 1.99 15.64 1.80
N THR A 86 1.32 14.49 1.94
CA THR A 86 1.57 13.30 1.12
C THR A 86 1.19 13.51 -0.35
N ILE A 87 0.06 14.14 -0.63
CA ILE A 87 -0.33 14.47 -2.02
C ILE A 87 0.64 15.49 -2.62
N SER A 88 1.12 16.44 -1.82
CA SER A 88 2.07 17.47 -2.28
C SER A 88 3.45 16.90 -2.56
N ASP A 89 3.86 15.90 -1.79
CA ASP A 89 5.15 15.21 -1.93
C ASP A 89 5.02 13.73 -1.50
N PRO A 90 4.67 12.82 -2.41
CA PRO A 90 4.53 11.40 -2.08
C PRO A 90 5.81 10.73 -1.59
N HIS A 91 6.99 11.33 -1.80
CA HIS A 91 8.25 10.80 -1.29
C HIS A 91 8.38 10.82 0.23
N ILE A 92 7.48 11.50 0.94
CA ILE A 92 7.45 11.46 2.41
C ILE A 92 6.84 10.18 2.98
N ILE A 93 6.18 9.36 2.16
CA ILE A 93 5.67 8.06 2.56
C ILE A 93 6.85 7.18 2.99
N THR A 94 6.75 6.61 4.18
CA THR A 94 7.76 5.71 4.72
C THR A 94 7.12 4.44 5.27
N GLN A 95 7.86 3.33 5.23
CA GLN A 95 7.47 2.07 5.88
C GLN A 95 8.01 1.93 7.31
N GLN A 96 8.75 2.90 7.80
CA GLN A 96 9.38 2.83 9.12
C GLN A 96 8.35 2.85 10.25
N PHE A 97 8.31 1.79 11.04
CA PHE A 97 7.26 1.59 12.04
C PHE A 97 7.37 2.54 13.21
N GLY A 98 8.57 2.89 13.61
CA GLY A 98 8.80 3.56 14.85
C GLY A 98 8.62 2.68 16.09
N ASN A 99 9.20 3.08 17.19
CA ASN A 99 9.08 2.38 18.45
C ASN A 99 7.77 2.75 19.16
N ILE A 100 7.19 1.78 19.85
CA ILE A 100 6.09 2.05 20.77
C ILE A 100 6.69 2.55 22.09
N PRO A 101 6.33 3.77 22.55
CA PRO A 101 6.83 4.30 23.81
C PRO A 101 6.55 3.35 24.99
N ALA A 102 7.47 3.31 25.96
CA ALA A 102 7.44 2.36 27.07
C ALA A 102 6.10 2.34 27.83
N GLN A 103 5.45 3.51 27.97
CA GLN A 103 4.15 3.65 28.64
C GLN A 103 3.00 2.91 27.93
N TYR A 104 3.13 2.64 26.60
CA TYR A 104 2.10 1.96 25.81
C TYR A 104 2.44 0.49 25.53
N GLN A 105 3.68 0.05 25.77
CA GLN A 105 4.15 -1.28 25.35
C GLN A 105 3.33 -2.42 25.95
N SER A 106 3.09 -2.42 27.25
CA SER A 106 2.34 -3.50 27.91
C SER A 106 0.89 -3.54 27.43
N GLN A 107 0.26 -2.39 27.25
CA GLN A 107 -1.11 -2.29 26.76
C GLN A 107 -1.21 -2.74 25.30
N ALA A 108 -0.32 -2.27 24.44
CA ALA A 108 -0.28 -2.66 23.04
C ALA A 108 -0.01 -4.16 22.87
N ALA A 109 0.91 -4.73 23.62
CA ALA A 109 1.20 -6.16 23.61
C ALA A 109 -0.01 -7.00 24.05
N SER A 110 -0.71 -6.58 25.09
CA SER A 110 -1.93 -7.26 25.56
C SER A 110 -3.01 -7.31 24.46
N VAL A 111 -3.21 -6.19 23.74
CA VAL A 111 -4.19 -6.11 22.65
C VAL A 111 -3.75 -6.90 21.44
N ALA A 112 -2.45 -6.89 21.13
CA ALA A 112 -1.89 -7.65 20.02
C ALA A 112 -1.91 -9.17 20.25
N GLY A 113 -2.06 -9.61 21.50
CA GLY A 113 -1.99 -11.02 21.87
C GLY A 113 -0.58 -11.57 21.91
N GLY A 114 0.42 -10.72 22.22
CA GLY A 114 1.84 -11.07 22.23
C GLY A 114 2.62 -10.45 23.37
N ASN A 115 3.94 -10.57 23.33
CA ASN A 115 4.84 -9.94 24.29
C ASN A 115 5.19 -8.50 23.88
N PRO A 116 5.61 -7.64 24.84
CA PRO A 116 6.06 -6.27 24.52
C PRO A 116 7.17 -6.21 23.46
N GLU A 117 8.04 -7.19 23.41
CA GLU A 117 9.13 -7.30 22.43
C GLU A 117 8.62 -7.51 21.00
N ASP A 118 7.46 -8.16 20.83
CA ASP A 118 6.86 -8.40 19.52
C ASP A 118 6.33 -7.15 18.84
N ILE A 119 6.08 -6.08 19.58
CA ILE A 119 5.50 -4.84 19.07
C ILE A 119 6.54 -3.76 18.71
N ASN A 120 7.79 -3.97 19.08
CA ASN A 120 8.92 -3.11 18.70
C ASN A 120 9.62 -3.71 17.49
N VAL A 121 9.21 -3.30 16.32
CA VAL A 121 9.68 -3.84 15.04
C VAL A 121 10.79 -2.94 14.51
N GLU A 122 12.01 -3.46 14.38
CA GLU A 122 13.14 -2.71 13.79
C GLU A 122 12.98 -2.53 12.28
N HIS A 123 12.50 -3.59 11.58
CA HIS A 123 12.28 -3.58 10.14
C HIS A 123 10.84 -4.00 9.83
N SER A 124 10.14 -3.16 9.10
CA SER A 124 8.77 -3.47 8.68
C SER A 124 8.71 -4.33 7.43
N GLY A 125 7.64 -5.12 7.29
CA GLY A 125 7.32 -5.86 6.09
C GLY A 125 6.31 -5.14 5.17
N THR A 126 6.13 -3.83 5.30
CA THR A 126 5.11 -3.08 4.57
C THR A 126 5.61 -2.41 3.28
N CYS A 127 6.76 -2.81 2.75
CA CYS A 127 7.33 -2.19 1.54
C CYS A 127 6.39 -2.26 0.33
N VAL A 128 5.67 -3.36 0.13
CA VAL A 128 4.64 -3.48 -0.92
C VAL A 128 3.50 -2.51 -0.66
N ALA A 129 2.94 -2.51 0.54
CA ALA A 129 1.80 -1.67 0.89
C ALA A 129 2.14 -0.18 0.80
N SER A 130 3.32 0.24 1.23
CA SER A 130 3.79 1.61 1.11
C SER A 130 4.10 2.01 -0.34
N SER A 131 4.56 1.08 -1.18
CA SER A 131 4.71 1.32 -2.62
C SER A 131 3.37 1.51 -3.32
N ILE A 132 2.34 0.75 -2.93
CA ILE A 132 0.96 0.94 -3.44
C ILE A 132 0.39 2.27 -2.95
N GLU A 133 0.63 2.63 -1.70
CA GLU A 133 0.27 3.94 -1.13
C GLU A 133 0.90 5.09 -1.93
N TYR A 134 2.20 4.97 -2.24
CA TYR A 134 2.91 5.93 -3.08
C TYR A 134 2.25 6.07 -4.46
N ASN A 135 1.97 4.96 -5.14
CA ASN A 135 1.32 4.98 -6.44
C ASN A 135 -0.04 5.68 -6.40
N LEU A 136 -0.83 5.40 -5.37
CA LEU A 136 -2.14 6.02 -5.20
C LEU A 136 -2.02 7.54 -5.01
N ALA A 137 -1.08 7.99 -4.17
CA ALA A 137 -0.84 9.41 -3.95
C ALA A 137 -0.29 10.12 -5.20
N ASP A 138 0.64 9.49 -5.93
CA ASP A 138 1.30 10.06 -7.10
C ASP A 138 0.38 10.11 -8.33
N LYS A 139 -0.39 9.06 -8.58
CA LYS A 139 -1.20 8.91 -9.80
C LYS A 139 -2.67 9.28 -9.63
N HIS A 140 -3.22 9.08 -8.43
CA HIS A 140 -4.65 9.21 -8.15
C HIS A 140 -4.91 10.02 -6.86
N PRO A 141 -4.53 11.31 -6.82
CA PRO A 141 -4.59 12.11 -5.59
C PRO A 141 -6.01 12.23 -5.01
N ALA A 142 -7.04 12.28 -5.85
CA ALA A 142 -8.43 12.31 -5.39
C ALA A 142 -8.84 10.99 -4.72
N GLU A 143 -8.42 9.85 -5.26
CA GLU A 143 -8.67 8.54 -4.67
C GLU A 143 -7.85 8.35 -3.38
N PHE A 144 -6.61 8.84 -3.36
CA PHE A 144 -5.80 8.86 -2.13
C PHE A 144 -6.51 9.65 -1.02
N ALA A 145 -7.00 10.86 -1.33
CA ALA A 145 -7.75 11.66 -0.36
C ALA A 145 -9.05 10.99 0.08
N ARG A 146 -9.74 10.27 -0.82
CA ARG A 146 -10.95 9.49 -0.51
C ARG A 146 -10.65 8.32 0.42
N PHE A 147 -9.54 7.60 0.20
CA PHE A 147 -9.08 6.57 1.13
C PHE A 147 -8.71 7.17 2.49
N ALA A 148 -7.97 8.28 2.51
CA ALA A 148 -7.62 8.98 3.75
C ALA A 148 -8.87 9.36 4.57
N GLU A 149 -9.89 9.89 3.90
CA GLU A 149 -11.18 10.25 4.51
C GLU A 149 -11.87 9.02 5.10
N GLY A 150 -12.07 7.98 4.30
CA GLY A 150 -12.81 6.79 4.71
C GLY A 150 -12.10 5.97 5.80
N LEU A 151 -10.78 5.74 5.64
CA LEU A 151 -10.01 4.95 6.60
C LEU A 151 -9.84 5.64 7.95
N SER A 152 -9.88 6.98 7.99
CA SER A 152 -9.84 7.75 9.24
C SER A 152 -11.23 8.09 9.80
N SER A 153 -12.30 7.76 9.09
CA SER A 153 -13.68 7.95 9.54
C SER A 153 -14.03 7.03 10.70
N PRO A 154 -15.14 7.27 11.42
CA PRO A 154 -15.59 6.37 12.47
C PRO A 154 -15.78 4.91 12.04
N ASN A 155 -16.10 4.68 10.77
CA ASN A 155 -16.26 3.33 10.20
C ASN A 155 -14.93 2.68 9.80
N MET A 156 -13.87 3.45 9.65
CA MET A 156 -12.53 2.99 9.25
C MET A 156 -12.57 2.07 8.02
N ALA A 157 -13.33 2.45 7.01
CA ALA A 157 -13.50 1.65 5.80
C ALA A 157 -13.75 2.51 4.57
N VAL A 158 -13.34 1.98 3.41
CA VAL A 158 -13.62 2.55 2.09
C VAL A 158 -14.31 1.48 1.25
N GLN A 159 -15.38 1.86 0.58
CA GLN A 159 -15.98 1.03 -0.46
C GLN A 159 -15.51 1.50 -1.83
N LYS A 160 -15.17 0.54 -2.67
CA LYS A 160 -14.72 0.79 -4.03
C LYS A 160 -15.36 -0.18 -5.00
N SER A 161 -15.93 0.35 -6.07
CA SER A 161 -16.40 -0.48 -7.18
C SER A 161 -15.24 -0.79 -8.11
N ILE A 162 -15.03 -2.05 -8.41
CA ILE A 162 -13.98 -2.51 -9.33
C ILE A 162 -14.58 -3.30 -10.49
N LYS A 163 -13.81 -3.41 -11.58
CA LYS A 163 -14.11 -4.33 -12.67
C LYS A 163 -13.51 -5.69 -12.40
N MET A 164 -14.35 -6.74 -12.37
CA MET A 164 -13.87 -8.11 -12.19
C MET A 164 -12.98 -8.59 -13.34
N SER A 165 -13.18 -8.07 -14.55
CA SER A 165 -12.32 -8.31 -15.70
C SER A 165 -10.87 -7.79 -15.52
N ASN A 166 -10.63 -6.90 -14.56
CA ASN A 166 -9.27 -6.50 -14.18
C ASN A 166 -8.55 -7.56 -13.32
N LEU A 167 -9.28 -8.52 -12.77
CA LEU A 167 -8.72 -9.57 -11.92
C LEU A 167 -8.51 -10.89 -12.67
N ALA A 168 -9.41 -11.22 -13.59
CA ALA A 168 -9.39 -12.48 -14.32
C ALA A 168 -10.19 -12.39 -15.62
N ASP A 169 -9.90 -13.30 -16.56
CA ASP A 169 -10.56 -13.35 -17.86
C ASP A 169 -12.06 -13.71 -17.77
N ASN A 170 -12.48 -14.30 -16.67
CA ASN A 170 -13.87 -14.62 -16.43
C ASN A 170 -14.32 -14.29 -15.00
N THR A 171 -15.61 -14.06 -14.86
CA THR A 171 -16.24 -13.65 -13.59
C THR A 171 -16.07 -14.68 -12.47
N LEU A 172 -16.10 -15.97 -12.78
CA LEU A 172 -16.00 -17.02 -11.77
C LEU A 172 -14.60 -17.06 -11.15
N ASP A 173 -13.55 -16.90 -11.94
CA ASP A 173 -12.18 -16.83 -11.44
C ASP A 173 -11.96 -15.54 -10.64
N ALA A 174 -12.54 -14.42 -11.05
CA ALA A 174 -12.50 -13.17 -10.30
C ALA A 174 -13.19 -13.32 -8.92
N ILE A 175 -14.37 -13.92 -8.87
CA ILE A 175 -15.08 -14.23 -7.62
C ILE A 175 -14.25 -15.18 -6.75
N TRP A 176 -13.66 -16.19 -7.37
CA TRP A 176 -12.80 -17.13 -6.64
C TRP A 176 -11.61 -16.41 -6.00
N LEU A 177 -10.97 -15.47 -6.71
CA LEU A 177 -9.87 -14.65 -6.18
C LEU A 177 -10.31 -13.78 -5.01
N LEU A 178 -11.41 -13.06 -5.16
CA LEU A 178 -11.95 -12.21 -4.08
C LEU A 178 -12.21 -13.03 -2.81
N ASN A 179 -12.77 -14.23 -2.96
CA ASN A 179 -12.98 -15.15 -1.85
C ASN A 179 -11.66 -15.72 -1.30
N ALA A 180 -10.68 -16.01 -2.17
CA ALA A 180 -9.38 -16.52 -1.75
C ALA A 180 -8.60 -15.52 -0.89
N PHE A 181 -8.73 -14.24 -1.21
CA PHE A 181 -8.16 -13.14 -0.43
C PHE A 181 -9.04 -12.67 0.74
N GLU A 182 -10.22 -13.28 0.90
CA GLU A 182 -11.16 -12.94 1.97
C GLU A 182 -11.54 -11.46 2.04
N ILE A 183 -11.40 -10.74 0.94
CA ILE A 183 -11.83 -9.36 0.89
C ILE A 183 -13.36 -9.30 0.89
N PRO A 184 -13.99 -8.49 1.77
CA PRO A 184 -15.43 -8.34 1.75
C PRO A 184 -15.88 -7.69 0.44
N PHE A 185 -16.82 -8.32 -0.26
CA PHE A 185 -17.35 -7.80 -1.51
C PHE A 185 -18.81 -8.13 -1.73
N GLU A 186 -19.43 -7.34 -2.58
CA GLU A 186 -20.78 -7.56 -3.11
C GLU A 186 -20.73 -7.46 -4.63
N ALA A 187 -21.04 -8.56 -5.33
CA ALA A 187 -21.17 -8.54 -6.79
C ALA A 187 -22.39 -7.70 -7.19
N LYS A 188 -22.22 -6.77 -8.12
CA LYS A 188 -23.28 -5.87 -8.61
C LYS A 188 -23.85 -6.32 -9.94
N ASP A 189 -22.99 -6.77 -10.84
CA ASP A 189 -23.36 -7.31 -12.15
C ASP A 189 -22.28 -8.31 -12.61
N PHE A 190 -22.30 -8.70 -13.89
CA PHE A 190 -21.35 -9.67 -14.44
C PHE A 190 -19.88 -9.22 -14.38
N ASP A 191 -19.62 -7.93 -14.33
CA ASP A 191 -18.25 -7.40 -14.36
C ASP A 191 -17.94 -6.44 -13.20
N LYS A 192 -18.87 -6.15 -12.31
CA LYS A 192 -18.67 -5.20 -11.22
C LYS A 192 -18.86 -5.80 -9.86
N ALA A 193 -17.96 -5.48 -8.95
CA ALA A 193 -18.09 -5.79 -7.54
C ALA A 193 -17.73 -4.57 -6.68
N ASN A 194 -18.46 -4.36 -5.59
CA ASN A 194 -18.10 -3.39 -4.56
C ASN A 194 -17.27 -4.11 -3.49
N LEU A 195 -16.04 -3.67 -3.31
CA LEU A 195 -15.13 -4.17 -2.29
C LEU A 195 -15.15 -3.24 -1.09
N THR A 196 -14.96 -3.81 0.10
CA THR A 196 -14.73 -3.05 1.33
C THR A 196 -13.27 -3.19 1.75
N PHE A 197 -12.57 -2.05 1.82
CA PHE A 197 -11.19 -1.93 2.28
C PHE A 197 -11.21 -1.41 3.71
N ALA A 198 -10.53 -2.10 4.61
CA ALA A 198 -10.40 -1.67 6.01
C ALA A 198 -9.05 -2.12 6.57
N PRO A 199 -8.44 -1.36 7.49
CA PRO A 199 -7.25 -1.79 8.21
C PRO A 199 -7.61 -2.90 9.22
N ASP A 200 -6.59 -3.55 9.77
CA ASP A 200 -6.80 -4.45 10.91
C ASP A 200 -7.26 -3.68 12.17
N LYS A 201 -7.86 -4.41 13.09
CA LYS A 201 -8.44 -3.82 14.33
C LYS A 201 -7.42 -3.07 15.21
N ASN A 202 -6.15 -3.39 15.09
CA ASN A 202 -5.07 -2.78 15.88
C ASN A 202 -4.48 -1.53 15.22
N ALA A 203 -4.85 -1.24 13.97
CA ALA A 203 -4.34 -0.07 13.24
C ALA A 203 -4.68 1.25 13.94
N ILE A 204 -5.85 1.34 14.55
CA ILE A 204 -6.26 2.56 15.28
C ILE A 204 -5.33 2.86 16.46
N ILE A 205 -4.89 1.84 17.19
CA ILE A 205 -3.96 2.00 18.32
C ILE A 205 -2.61 2.47 17.80
N ARG A 206 -2.08 1.83 16.75
CA ARG A 206 -0.81 2.22 16.14
C ARG A 206 -0.87 3.65 15.60
N ALA A 207 -1.94 4.01 14.88
CA ALA A 207 -2.15 5.35 14.36
C ALA A 207 -2.27 6.41 15.48
N HIS A 208 -2.93 6.08 16.59
CA HIS A 208 -3.00 6.96 17.74
C HIS A 208 -1.62 7.19 18.36
N ILE A 209 -0.82 6.14 18.55
CA ILE A 209 0.55 6.26 19.07
C ILE A 209 1.37 7.19 18.16
N GLN A 210 1.27 7.02 16.85
CA GLN A 210 1.94 7.88 15.87
C GLN A 210 1.41 9.32 15.85
N THR A 211 0.23 9.56 16.40
CA THR A 211 -0.31 10.92 16.57
C THR A 211 0.31 11.63 17.76
N VAL A 212 0.53 10.91 18.86
CA VAL A 212 0.95 11.51 20.14
C VAL A 212 2.47 11.48 20.36
N ASP A 213 3.15 10.54 19.73
CA ASP A 213 4.59 10.34 19.88
C ASP A 213 5.18 9.76 18.57
N ARG A 214 5.67 10.63 17.71
CA ARG A 214 6.21 10.29 16.39
C ARG A 214 7.52 11.00 16.16
N ASP A 215 8.55 10.23 15.81
CA ASP A 215 9.80 10.76 15.28
C ASP A 215 9.67 11.11 13.78
N ASN A 216 10.55 11.98 13.29
CA ASN A 216 10.48 12.52 11.92
C ASN A 216 10.61 11.48 10.81
N TYR A 217 11.16 10.31 11.11
CA TYR A 217 11.41 9.22 10.13
C TYR A 217 10.45 8.05 10.26
N GLU A 218 9.43 8.18 11.08
CA GLU A 218 8.41 7.16 11.29
C GLU A 218 7.17 7.43 10.45
N ARG A 219 6.39 6.39 10.23
CA ARG A 219 5.09 6.50 9.55
C ARG A 219 4.20 7.55 10.21
N SER A 220 3.47 8.29 9.40
CA SER A 220 2.36 9.12 9.90
C SER A 220 1.18 8.24 10.34
N PRO A 221 0.23 8.76 11.12
CA PRO A 221 -1.03 8.06 11.36
C PRO A 221 -1.74 7.63 10.08
N LEU A 222 -1.66 8.45 9.03
CA LEU A 222 -2.23 8.12 7.72
C LEU A 222 -1.51 6.96 7.04
N ASP A 223 -0.17 6.93 7.05
CA ASP A 223 0.61 5.81 6.53
C ASP A 223 0.24 4.50 7.24
N VAL A 224 0.04 4.53 8.56
CA VAL A 224 -0.43 3.37 9.33
C VAL A 224 -1.76 2.86 8.80
N LEU A 225 -2.75 3.74 8.59
CA LEU A 225 -4.07 3.35 8.12
C LEU A 225 -4.03 2.81 6.69
N MET A 226 -3.32 3.47 5.79
CA MET A 226 -3.18 3.04 4.39
C MET A 226 -2.45 1.71 4.28
N GLN A 227 -1.24 1.62 4.85
CA GLN A 227 -0.41 0.42 4.75
C GLN A 227 -1.06 -0.78 5.43
N SER A 228 -1.68 -0.58 6.60
CA SER A 228 -2.43 -1.65 7.27
C SER A 228 -3.59 -2.16 6.42
N THR A 229 -4.30 -1.28 5.73
CA THR A 229 -5.39 -1.66 4.83
C THR A 229 -4.88 -2.49 3.66
N PHE A 230 -3.80 -2.08 3.02
CA PHE A 230 -3.25 -2.83 1.88
C PHE A 230 -2.59 -4.14 2.32
N MET A 231 -1.97 -4.17 3.48
CA MET A 231 -1.50 -5.42 4.09
C MET A 231 -2.65 -6.38 4.40
N GLN A 232 -3.80 -5.90 4.88
CA GLN A 232 -4.99 -6.74 5.09
C GLN A 232 -5.47 -7.39 3.80
N VAL A 233 -5.55 -6.63 2.72
CA VAL A 233 -5.94 -7.16 1.41
C VAL A 233 -5.01 -8.30 0.97
N GLY A 234 -3.71 -8.06 0.92
CA GLY A 234 -2.74 -9.03 0.42
C GLY A 234 -2.50 -10.21 1.34
N SER A 235 -2.70 -10.04 2.65
CA SER A 235 -2.51 -11.10 3.65
C SER A 235 -3.75 -11.93 3.96
N GLN A 236 -4.79 -11.85 3.16
CA GLN A 236 -6.09 -12.52 3.39
C GLN A 236 -6.69 -12.13 4.76
N GLN A 237 -6.69 -10.83 5.08
CA GLN A 237 -7.22 -10.26 6.31
C GLN A 237 -6.52 -10.75 7.60
N ALA A 238 -5.24 -11.09 7.51
CA ALA A 238 -4.50 -11.69 8.62
C ALA A 238 -3.37 -10.82 9.20
N TYR A 239 -3.25 -9.58 8.74
CA TYR A 239 -2.21 -8.66 9.19
C TYR A 239 -2.49 -8.07 10.58
N ASN A 240 -1.43 -7.79 11.32
CA ASN A 240 -1.48 -7.12 12.63
C ASN A 240 -0.54 -5.91 12.65
N SER A 241 -1.10 -4.71 12.73
CA SER A 241 -0.38 -3.44 12.72
C SER A 241 0.57 -3.21 13.90
N LEU A 242 0.36 -3.90 15.02
CA LEU A 242 1.23 -3.74 16.20
C LEU A 242 2.48 -4.60 16.12
N THR A 243 2.38 -5.79 15.54
CA THR A 243 3.48 -6.77 15.52
C THR A 243 4.13 -6.93 14.14
N ASP A 244 3.59 -6.31 13.11
CA ASP A 244 3.98 -6.52 11.71
C ASP A 244 3.97 -7.99 11.28
N LYS A 245 3.18 -8.81 11.95
CA LYS A 245 3.03 -10.24 11.66
C LYS A 245 1.75 -10.48 10.87
N ARG A 246 1.78 -11.51 10.08
CA ARG A 246 0.62 -12.02 9.38
C ARG A 246 0.45 -13.51 9.70
N ALA A 247 -0.70 -13.90 10.19
CA ALA A 247 -1.06 -15.31 10.35
C ALA A 247 -1.72 -15.85 9.07
N GLY A 248 -1.26 -15.34 7.92
CA GLY A 248 -1.88 -15.56 6.62
C GLY A 248 -1.93 -17.02 6.23
N LYS A 249 -2.92 -17.35 5.41
CA LYS A 249 -3.20 -18.75 5.00
C LYS A 249 -2.23 -19.24 3.92
N PHE A 250 -1.62 -18.33 3.18
CA PHE A 250 -0.70 -18.65 2.10
C PHE A 250 0.76 -18.56 2.52
N ASN A 251 1.13 -17.53 3.25
CA ASN A 251 2.52 -17.29 3.61
C ASN A 251 2.64 -16.80 5.05
N GLN A 252 2.72 -17.74 5.98
CA GLN A 252 2.74 -17.44 7.42
C GLN A 252 4.10 -16.95 7.91
N ASN A 253 5.16 -17.27 7.18
CA ASN A 253 6.53 -17.05 7.63
C ASN A 253 7.11 -15.71 7.16
N ASP A 254 6.51 -15.09 6.13
CA ASP A 254 6.97 -13.81 5.65
C ASP A 254 6.22 -12.66 6.34
N LYS A 255 6.91 -11.59 6.62
CA LYS A 255 6.30 -10.37 7.11
C LYS A 255 5.58 -9.63 5.99
N GLY A 256 6.24 -9.51 4.83
CA GLY A 256 5.77 -8.80 3.66
C GLY A 256 4.76 -9.58 2.82
N LEU A 257 4.25 -8.90 1.81
CA LEU A 257 3.42 -9.51 0.78
C LEU A 257 4.31 -10.15 -0.29
N ILE A 258 3.96 -11.38 -0.68
CA ILE A 258 4.63 -12.07 -1.78
C ILE A 258 4.10 -11.60 -3.14
N GLU A 259 4.74 -12.04 -4.21
CA GLU A 259 4.48 -11.61 -5.58
C GLU A 259 3.01 -11.62 -5.97
N PHE A 260 2.28 -12.71 -5.77
CA PHE A 260 0.85 -12.80 -6.08
C PHE A 260 -0.01 -11.86 -5.26
N GLU A 261 0.29 -11.76 -3.98
CA GLU A 261 -0.41 -10.92 -3.03
C GLU A 261 -0.23 -9.44 -3.37
N LYS A 262 0.98 -9.07 -3.79
CA LYS A 262 1.29 -7.73 -4.28
C LYS A 262 0.45 -7.38 -5.50
N THR A 263 0.50 -8.21 -6.54
CA THR A 263 -0.18 -7.94 -7.80
C THR A 263 -1.70 -7.88 -7.65
N PHE A 264 -2.28 -8.79 -6.85
CA PHE A 264 -3.70 -8.73 -6.52
C PHE A 264 -4.06 -7.44 -5.80
N THR A 265 -3.29 -7.08 -4.76
CA THR A 265 -3.56 -5.88 -3.96
C THR A 265 -3.47 -4.61 -4.82
N GLU A 266 -2.44 -4.49 -5.64
CA GLU A 266 -2.29 -3.37 -6.57
C GLU A 266 -3.47 -3.31 -7.56
N SER A 267 -3.87 -4.45 -8.11
CA SER A 267 -4.98 -4.53 -9.08
C SER A 267 -6.32 -4.06 -8.49
N VAL A 268 -6.65 -4.46 -7.27
CA VAL A 268 -7.92 -4.03 -6.63
C VAL A 268 -7.88 -2.61 -6.11
N VAL A 269 -6.74 -2.15 -5.59
CA VAL A 269 -6.58 -0.78 -5.07
C VAL A 269 -6.61 0.24 -6.20
N GLU A 270 -5.97 -0.06 -7.34
CA GLU A 270 -5.93 0.84 -8.49
C GLU A 270 -7.07 0.61 -9.49
N ASP A 271 -7.83 -0.48 -9.37
CA ASP A 271 -8.79 -0.97 -10.36
C ASP A 271 -8.17 -1.09 -11.76
N LYS A 272 -7.05 -1.81 -11.83
CA LYS A 272 -6.29 -2.02 -13.06
C LYS A 272 -5.95 -3.48 -13.26
N ASN A 273 -5.85 -3.89 -14.53
CA ASN A 273 -5.39 -5.23 -14.89
C ASN A 273 -3.86 -5.27 -14.86
N LYS A 274 -3.31 -5.81 -13.78
CA LYS A 274 -1.87 -6.02 -13.59
C LYS A 274 -1.54 -7.50 -13.65
N MET A 275 -0.39 -7.79 -14.22
CA MET A 275 0.18 -9.14 -14.30
C MET A 275 1.48 -9.20 -13.53
N SER A 276 1.70 -10.30 -12.84
CA SER A 276 2.95 -10.60 -12.18
C SER A 276 3.92 -11.21 -13.20
N VAL A 277 5.06 -10.60 -13.39
CA VAL A 277 6.12 -11.07 -14.29
C VAL A 277 7.35 -11.41 -13.47
N THR A 278 7.80 -12.67 -13.57
CA THR A 278 9.00 -13.14 -12.87
C THR A 278 10.20 -13.07 -13.80
N TYR A 279 11.28 -12.47 -13.34
CA TYR A 279 12.50 -12.30 -14.13
C TYR A 279 13.67 -13.17 -13.68
N GLN A 280 13.72 -13.52 -12.41
CA GLN A 280 14.81 -14.33 -11.88
C GLN A 280 14.42 -15.80 -11.77
N THR A 281 15.30 -16.69 -12.22
CA THR A 281 15.20 -18.13 -11.96
C THR A 281 15.98 -18.44 -10.70
N VAL A 282 15.30 -19.02 -9.72
CA VAL A 282 15.84 -19.35 -8.38
C VAL A 282 15.75 -20.85 -8.15
N ASP A 283 16.82 -21.47 -7.66
CA ASP A 283 16.82 -22.90 -7.33
C ASP A 283 16.18 -23.19 -5.97
N GLU A 284 16.10 -24.47 -5.64
CA GLU A 284 15.53 -24.97 -4.38
C GLU A 284 16.24 -24.48 -3.11
N ASN A 285 17.47 -23.97 -3.25
CA ASN A 285 18.26 -23.41 -2.16
C ASN A 285 18.22 -21.86 -2.13
N ALA A 286 17.24 -21.25 -2.79
CA ALA A 286 17.09 -19.81 -2.92
C ALA A 286 18.29 -19.12 -3.59
N ARG A 287 19.02 -19.81 -4.48
CA ARG A 287 20.12 -19.21 -5.24
C ARG A 287 19.63 -18.73 -6.60
N LEU A 288 20.07 -17.53 -6.97
CA LEU A 288 19.88 -17.00 -8.31
C LEU A 288 20.74 -17.82 -9.30
N VAL A 289 20.08 -18.55 -10.19
CA VAL A 289 20.74 -19.44 -11.16
C VAL A 289 20.61 -18.94 -12.61
N GLY A 290 19.74 -17.97 -12.85
CA GLY A 290 19.53 -17.42 -14.18
C GLY A 290 18.43 -16.39 -14.25
N TYR A 291 18.01 -16.08 -15.47
CA TYR A 291 16.95 -15.12 -15.78
C TYR A 291 16.01 -15.72 -16.82
N GLU A 292 14.73 -15.42 -16.70
CA GLU A 292 13.68 -15.89 -17.60
C GLU A 292 13.72 -15.17 -18.96
N THR A 293 14.34 -13.99 -19.03
CA THR A 293 14.52 -13.22 -20.27
C THR A 293 15.81 -12.39 -20.23
N ASP A 294 16.17 -11.79 -21.36
CA ASP A 294 17.30 -10.87 -21.43
C ASP A 294 16.96 -9.50 -20.83
N PHE A 295 17.99 -8.76 -20.43
CA PHE A 295 17.83 -7.45 -19.83
C PHE A 295 17.28 -6.40 -20.78
N LYS A 296 17.43 -6.57 -22.07
CA LYS A 296 16.85 -5.69 -23.10
C LYS A 296 15.32 -5.80 -23.11
N THR A 297 14.81 -7.03 -23.08
CA THR A 297 13.37 -7.31 -23.00
C THR A 297 12.79 -6.81 -21.67
N MET A 298 13.45 -7.10 -20.55
CA MET A 298 13.06 -6.62 -19.21
C MET A 298 12.99 -5.09 -19.20
N LYS A 299 14.01 -4.40 -19.69
CA LYS A 299 14.06 -2.95 -19.81
C LYS A 299 12.91 -2.41 -20.67
N LYS A 300 12.64 -3.06 -21.81
CA LYS A 300 11.56 -2.67 -22.71
C LYS A 300 10.19 -2.78 -22.04
N GLN A 301 9.88 -3.88 -21.37
CA GLN A 301 8.60 -4.06 -20.66
C GLN A 301 8.39 -2.99 -19.60
N ILE A 302 9.41 -2.68 -18.80
CA ILE A 302 9.32 -1.64 -17.76
C ILE A 302 9.11 -0.26 -18.42
N THR A 303 9.87 0.07 -19.47
CA THR A 303 9.73 1.37 -20.14
C THR A 303 8.42 1.51 -20.88
N ASP A 304 7.88 0.44 -21.47
CA ASP A 304 6.55 0.45 -22.08
C ASP A 304 5.46 0.76 -21.05
N ALA A 305 5.53 0.18 -19.86
CA ALA A 305 4.61 0.49 -18.76
C ALA A 305 4.71 1.97 -18.34
N LEU A 306 5.93 2.48 -18.17
CA LEU A 306 6.15 3.90 -17.85
C LEU A 306 5.61 4.83 -18.94
N ASN A 307 5.75 4.46 -20.22
CA ASN A 307 5.22 5.22 -21.36
C ASN A 307 3.68 5.21 -21.42
N MET A 308 3.03 4.21 -20.82
CA MET A 308 1.59 4.18 -20.63
C MET A 308 1.13 5.05 -19.44
N GLY A 309 2.06 5.70 -18.73
CA GLY A 309 1.77 6.52 -17.56
C GLY A 309 1.71 5.76 -16.24
N GLU A 310 2.09 4.47 -16.25
CA GLU A 310 2.09 3.62 -15.05
C GLU A 310 3.45 3.68 -14.33
N ASN A 311 3.43 3.73 -13.00
CA ASN A 311 4.58 3.37 -12.21
C ASN A 311 4.72 1.85 -12.15
N VAL A 312 5.93 1.34 -11.92
CA VAL A 312 6.20 -0.10 -11.87
C VAL A 312 6.76 -0.48 -10.52
N ILE A 313 5.99 -1.23 -9.73
CA ILE A 313 6.48 -1.82 -8.49
C ILE A 313 7.27 -3.08 -8.83
N ILE A 314 8.51 -3.15 -8.37
CA ILE A 314 9.42 -4.27 -8.60
C ILE A 314 9.85 -4.90 -7.29
N GLY A 315 10.04 -6.23 -7.32
CA GLY A 315 10.78 -6.96 -6.30
C GLY A 315 12.28 -6.86 -6.58
N TYR A 316 13.00 -6.35 -5.63
CA TYR A 316 14.43 -6.12 -5.68
C TYR A 316 15.13 -7.11 -4.75
N THR A 317 16.11 -7.87 -5.24
CA THR A 317 16.81 -8.88 -4.47
C THR A 317 18.26 -8.51 -4.20
N GLN A 318 18.73 -8.88 -3.02
CA GLN A 318 20.14 -8.87 -2.67
C GLN A 318 20.63 -10.31 -2.54
N VAL A 319 21.80 -10.58 -3.11
CA VAL A 319 22.44 -11.89 -3.05
C VAL A 319 23.77 -11.79 -2.33
N ASP A 320 24.15 -12.86 -1.64
CA ASP A 320 25.47 -13.02 -1.05
C ASP A 320 26.53 -13.46 -2.09
N ALA A 321 27.75 -13.68 -1.64
CA ALA A 321 28.85 -14.11 -2.51
C ALA A 321 28.63 -15.51 -3.15
N SER A 322 27.73 -16.33 -2.62
CA SER A 322 27.36 -17.64 -3.18
C SER A 322 26.22 -17.56 -4.19
N GLY A 323 25.62 -16.37 -4.36
CA GLY A 323 24.43 -16.16 -5.18
C GLY A 323 23.11 -16.48 -4.45
N THR A 324 23.14 -16.76 -3.15
CA THR A 324 21.93 -16.98 -2.35
C THR A 324 21.22 -15.66 -2.10
N ILE A 325 19.91 -15.63 -2.34
CA ILE A 325 19.07 -14.46 -2.03
C ILE A 325 18.93 -14.36 -0.51
N ILE A 326 19.47 -13.27 0.04
CA ILE A 326 19.50 -13.00 1.49
C ILE A 326 18.48 -11.96 1.91
N ASN A 327 17.97 -11.16 0.98
CA ASN A 327 16.97 -10.14 1.24
C ASN A 327 16.17 -9.82 -0.02
N GLY A 328 14.90 -9.48 0.18
CA GLY A 328 14.01 -8.94 -0.84
C GLY A 328 13.35 -7.67 -0.35
N HIS A 329 13.16 -6.72 -1.26
CA HIS A 329 12.56 -5.43 -0.98
C HIS A 329 11.74 -4.97 -2.20
N GLU A 330 10.65 -4.25 -1.95
CA GLU A 330 9.84 -3.67 -3.01
C GLU A 330 10.13 -2.17 -3.13
N ILE A 331 10.37 -1.73 -4.36
CA ILE A 331 10.51 -0.32 -4.71
C ILE A 331 9.66 -0.01 -5.95
N THR A 332 9.44 1.27 -6.20
CA THR A 332 8.64 1.73 -7.33
C THR A 332 9.51 2.45 -8.34
N ILE A 333 9.53 1.99 -9.58
CA ILE A 333 10.12 2.74 -10.70
C ILE A 333 9.11 3.76 -11.18
N THR A 334 9.49 5.04 -11.18
CA THR A 334 8.61 6.16 -11.52
C THR A 334 8.98 6.84 -12.84
N GLY A 335 10.15 6.57 -13.35
CA GLY A 335 10.62 7.17 -14.60
C GLY A 335 12.04 6.73 -14.97
N THR A 336 12.54 7.30 -16.06
CA THR A 336 13.88 7.03 -16.54
C THR A 336 14.59 8.33 -16.93
N LYS A 337 15.91 8.29 -16.88
CA LYS A 337 16.83 9.31 -17.43
C LYS A 337 17.85 8.62 -18.31
N THR A 338 18.63 9.40 -19.02
CA THR A 338 19.81 8.91 -19.75
C THR A 338 21.06 9.57 -19.17
N ASP A 339 22.07 8.77 -18.87
CA ASP A 339 23.37 9.27 -18.42
C ASP A 339 24.18 9.87 -19.58
N LYS A 340 25.34 10.44 -19.26
CA LYS A 340 26.24 11.04 -20.26
C LYS A 340 26.79 10.05 -21.31
N ASN A 341 26.71 8.74 -21.03
CA ASN A 341 27.19 7.67 -21.91
C ASN A 341 26.05 7.03 -22.71
N GLY A 342 24.82 7.57 -22.60
CA GLY A 342 23.63 7.03 -23.28
C GLY A 342 23.00 5.83 -22.58
N LYS A 343 23.46 5.47 -21.37
CA LYS A 343 22.84 4.40 -20.56
C LYS A 343 21.65 4.91 -19.77
N MET A 344 20.69 4.01 -19.58
CA MET A 344 19.48 4.33 -18.81
C MET A 344 19.75 4.36 -17.30
N ILE A 345 19.15 5.33 -16.64
CA ILE A 345 19.05 5.44 -15.20
C ILE A 345 17.56 5.33 -14.84
N PHE A 346 17.22 4.42 -13.95
CA PHE A 346 15.88 4.30 -13.38
C PHE A 346 15.74 5.26 -12.20
N VAL A 347 14.67 6.04 -12.21
CA VAL A 347 14.26 6.91 -11.10
C VAL A 347 13.23 6.15 -10.28
N CYS A 348 13.49 5.99 -8.99
CA CYS A 348 12.70 5.12 -8.12
C CYS A 348 12.24 5.86 -6.86
N ASN A 349 11.15 5.38 -6.28
CA ASN A 349 10.76 5.64 -4.91
C ASN A 349 11.10 4.42 -4.05
N ASP A 350 11.78 4.64 -2.94
CA ASP A 350 12.08 3.65 -1.93
C ASP A 350 11.54 4.12 -0.57
N THR A 351 10.53 3.43 -0.05
CA THR A 351 9.88 3.80 1.20
C THR A 351 10.64 3.37 2.44
N ASP A 352 11.73 2.63 2.27
CA ASP A 352 12.68 2.28 3.35
C ASP A 352 13.83 3.31 3.49
N ASP A 353 13.94 4.20 2.54
CA ASP A 353 14.91 5.31 2.61
C ASP A 353 14.43 6.38 3.61
N ASN A 354 15.30 6.79 4.50
CA ASN A 354 15.01 7.85 5.48
C ASN A 354 15.06 9.26 4.86
N VAL A 355 15.32 9.36 3.57
CA VAL A 355 15.39 10.64 2.85
C VAL A 355 14.20 10.75 1.90
N PRO A 356 13.32 11.76 2.07
CA PRO A 356 12.14 11.94 1.22
C PRO A 356 12.52 12.48 -0.15
N ARG A 357 13.08 11.64 -0.98
CA ARG A 357 13.48 11.97 -2.36
C ARG A 357 13.52 10.74 -3.25
N ALA A 358 13.50 10.97 -4.56
CA ALA A 358 13.76 9.91 -5.52
C ALA A 358 15.20 9.37 -5.38
N VAL A 359 15.36 8.07 -5.54
CA VAL A 359 16.64 7.38 -5.67
C VAL A 359 16.86 6.98 -7.11
N GLU A 360 18.11 6.91 -7.54
CA GLU A 360 18.48 6.65 -8.93
C GLU A 360 19.40 5.44 -9.02
N TYR A 361 19.07 4.52 -9.92
CA TYR A 361 19.87 3.32 -10.18
C TYR A 361 20.18 3.21 -11.66
N SER A 362 21.45 2.90 -11.99
CA SER A 362 21.81 2.57 -13.37
C SER A 362 21.15 1.25 -13.81
N GLU A 363 20.92 1.09 -15.11
CA GLU A 363 20.38 -0.14 -15.66
C GLU A 363 21.29 -1.35 -15.36
N ASP A 364 22.60 -1.17 -15.38
CA ASP A 364 23.59 -2.22 -15.06
C ASP A 364 23.51 -2.69 -13.60
N PHE A 365 23.12 -1.80 -12.70
CA PHE A 365 22.94 -2.13 -11.28
C PHE A 365 21.58 -2.78 -11.02
N LEU A 366 20.50 -2.21 -11.54
CA LEU A 366 19.14 -2.57 -11.15
C LEU A 366 18.62 -3.81 -11.87
N LEU A 367 18.77 -3.91 -13.20
CA LEU A 367 18.15 -5.00 -13.97
C LEU A 367 18.52 -6.39 -13.46
N PRO A 368 19.80 -6.70 -13.11
CA PRO A 368 20.15 -8.01 -12.57
C PRO A 368 19.49 -8.34 -11.21
N LYS A 369 18.98 -7.33 -10.50
CA LYS A 369 18.40 -7.47 -9.16
C LYS A 369 16.89 -7.55 -9.17
N ILE A 370 16.23 -7.33 -10.30
CA ILE A 370 14.77 -7.39 -10.40
C ILE A 370 14.33 -8.85 -10.41
N HIS A 371 13.70 -9.28 -9.33
CA HIS A 371 13.10 -10.61 -9.24
C HIS A 371 11.79 -10.67 -10.02
N HIS A 372 10.92 -9.70 -9.80
CA HIS A 372 9.60 -9.63 -10.43
C HIS A 372 9.13 -8.17 -10.58
N ALA A 373 8.13 -8.00 -11.43
CA ALA A 373 7.46 -6.72 -11.63
C ALA A 373 5.94 -6.93 -11.75
N ALA A 374 5.16 -5.94 -11.30
CA ALA A 374 3.74 -5.86 -11.62
C ALA A 374 3.57 -4.92 -12.82
N LEU A 375 3.14 -5.47 -13.94
CA LEU A 375 3.04 -4.76 -15.21
C LEU A 375 1.60 -4.77 -15.74
N PRO A 376 1.18 -3.72 -16.48
CA PRO A 376 -0.08 -3.75 -17.18
C PRO A 376 -0.15 -4.97 -18.11
N GLN A 377 -1.29 -5.67 -18.16
CA GLN A 377 -1.48 -6.82 -19.03
C GLN A 377 -1.16 -6.49 -20.49
N ALA A 378 -1.51 -5.30 -20.96
CA ALA A 378 -1.25 -4.87 -22.33
C ALA A 378 0.24 -4.86 -22.70
N VAL A 379 1.13 -4.65 -21.74
CA VAL A 379 2.59 -4.65 -21.95
C VAL A 379 3.12 -6.05 -22.16
N VAL A 380 2.56 -7.05 -21.48
CA VAL A 380 3.06 -8.45 -21.47
C VAL A 380 2.19 -9.41 -22.26
N ALA A 381 1.16 -8.94 -22.94
CA ALA A 381 0.17 -9.77 -23.65
C ALA A 381 0.78 -10.70 -24.72
N ASN A 382 1.96 -10.34 -25.26
CA ASN A 382 2.67 -11.12 -26.28
C ASN A 382 3.86 -11.91 -25.73
N ASP A 383 4.18 -11.76 -24.46
CA ASP A 383 5.36 -12.34 -23.79
C ASP A 383 4.94 -13.47 -22.86
N VAL A 384 4.58 -14.62 -23.43
CA VAL A 384 3.96 -15.75 -22.68
C VAL A 384 4.90 -16.44 -21.69
N ASN A 385 6.23 -16.29 -21.85
CA ASN A 385 7.20 -17.09 -21.10
C ASN A 385 7.55 -16.50 -19.71
N PHE A 386 7.14 -15.28 -19.41
CA PHE A 386 7.51 -14.58 -18.18
C PHE A 386 6.32 -14.21 -17.31
N VAL A 387 5.12 -14.42 -17.84
CA VAL A 387 3.90 -14.09 -17.10
C VAL A 387 3.56 -15.25 -16.22
N GLU A 388 3.71 -15.06 -14.94
CA GLU A 388 3.22 -16.01 -13.96
C GLU A 388 1.68 -15.92 -13.90
N ASN A 389 1.02 -17.05 -14.17
CA ASN A 389 -0.41 -17.14 -13.96
C ASN A 389 -0.68 -17.21 -12.45
N TRP A 390 -0.81 -16.05 -11.83
CA TRP A 390 -1.00 -15.92 -10.38
C TRP A 390 -2.28 -16.59 -9.87
N ILE A 391 -3.33 -16.76 -10.71
CA ILE A 391 -4.51 -17.55 -10.36
C ILE A 391 -4.12 -19.02 -10.16
N GLU A 392 -3.43 -19.59 -11.12
CA GLU A 392 -2.97 -20.98 -11.06
C GLU A 392 -1.93 -21.18 -9.96
N GLY A 393 -1.03 -20.20 -9.77
CA GLY A 393 -0.07 -20.19 -8.67
C GLY A 393 -0.75 -20.24 -7.31
N LEU A 394 -1.77 -19.42 -7.09
CA LEU A 394 -2.56 -19.42 -5.87
C LEU A 394 -3.36 -20.71 -5.68
N LYS A 395 -3.95 -21.28 -6.72
CA LYS A 395 -4.65 -22.56 -6.66
C LYS A 395 -3.70 -23.67 -6.23
N THR A 396 -2.54 -23.78 -6.87
CA THR A 396 -1.50 -24.75 -6.55
C THR A 396 -1.03 -24.62 -5.10
N TYR A 397 -0.77 -23.42 -4.66
CA TYR A 397 -0.34 -23.15 -3.29
C TYR A 397 -1.42 -23.51 -2.25
N LYS A 398 -2.68 -23.23 -2.55
CA LYS A 398 -3.81 -23.64 -1.71
C LYS A 398 -3.90 -25.17 -1.58
N ASP A 399 -3.71 -25.89 -2.65
CA ASP A 399 -3.79 -27.35 -2.67
C ASP A 399 -2.64 -27.98 -1.89
N LEU A 400 -1.42 -27.48 -2.03
CA LEU A 400 -0.28 -27.90 -1.23
C LEU A 400 -0.52 -27.68 0.28
N LYS A 401 -1.12 -26.56 0.65
CA LYS A 401 -1.43 -26.25 2.04
C LYS A 401 -2.55 -27.10 2.61
N ARG A 402 -3.57 -27.46 1.82
CA ARG A 402 -4.60 -28.42 2.23
C ARG A 402 -4.00 -29.79 2.51
N GLN A 403 -3.08 -30.24 1.67
CA GLN A 403 -2.36 -31.51 1.86
C GLN A 403 -1.53 -31.47 3.16
N ALA A 404 -0.78 -30.42 3.41
CA ALA A 404 0.01 -30.27 4.64
C ALA A 404 -0.89 -30.25 5.90
N ASN A 405 -2.01 -29.53 5.88
CA ASN A 405 -2.94 -29.46 7.00
C ASN A 405 -3.69 -30.78 7.24
N SER A 406 -3.95 -31.58 6.21
CA SER A 406 -4.56 -32.91 6.36
C SER A 406 -3.61 -33.91 7.02
N VAL A 407 -2.32 -33.80 6.81
CA VAL A 407 -1.29 -34.62 7.46
C VAL A 407 -1.15 -34.25 8.94
N VAL A 408 -1.22 -32.95 9.27
CA VAL A 408 -1.13 -32.45 10.66
C VAL A 408 -2.37 -32.81 11.48
N SER A 409 -3.57 -32.74 10.89
CA SER A 409 -4.82 -33.07 11.60
C SER A 409 -4.97 -34.58 11.90
N GLN A 410 -4.25 -35.45 11.21
CA GLN A 410 -4.20 -36.88 11.54
C GLN A 410 -3.24 -37.21 12.70
N SER A 411 -2.43 -36.26 13.14
CA SER A 411 -1.41 -36.45 14.19
C SER A 411 -1.72 -35.73 15.51
N GLN A 412 -2.87 -35.07 15.68
CA GLN A 412 -3.20 -34.32 16.91
C GLN A 412 -4.30 -34.98 17.73
N VAL A 413 -3.93 -35.33 18.96
CA VAL A 413 -4.81 -35.61 20.11
C VAL A 413 -5.47 -34.28 20.53
N PRO A 414 -6.76 -34.24 20.94
CA PRO A 414 -7.48 -32.99 21.19
C PRO A 414 -6.90 -32.20 22.35
N ILE A 415 -6.45 -30.97 22.09
CA ILE A 415 -6.14 -29.98 23.12
C ILE A 415 -7.40 -29.15 23.36
N GLN A 416 -7.85 -29.09 24.61
CA GLN A 416 -8.99 -28.27 25.04
C GLN A 416 -8.78 -26.81 24.68
N GLN A 417 -9.80 -26.20 24.07
CA GLN A 417 -9.81 -24.79 23.69
C GLN A 417 -9.72 -23.88 24.93
N PRO A 418 -8.87 -22.83 24.92
CA PRO A 418 -8.96 -21.77 25.91
C PRO A 418 -10.22 -20.93 25.68
N GLN A 419 -10.90 -20.57 26.78
CA GLN A 419 -12.07 -19.69 26.75
C GLN A 419 -11.71 -18.34 26.12
N GLN A 420 -12.54 -17.90 25.17
CA GLN A 420 -12.45 -16.56 24.59
C GLN A 420 -12.73 -15.50 25.66
N ILE A 421 -11.70 -14.75 26.00
CA ILE A 421 -11.85 -13.50 26.76
C ILE A 421 -12.17 -12.42 25.73
N GLN A 422 -13.37 -11.84 25.80
CA GLN A 422 -13.72 -10.68 24.98
C GLN A 422 -12.82 -9.50 25.35
N PRO A 423 -12.14 -8.86 24.42
CA PRO A 423 -11.35 -7.68 24.72
C PRO A 423 -12.26 -6.51 25.10
N GLN A 424 -12.01 -5.93 26.24
CA GLN A 424 -12.64 -4.67 26.62
C GLN A 424 -12.09 -3.51 25.77
N PRO A 425 -12.91 -2.53 25.40
CA PRO A 425 -12.43 -1.38 24.61
C PRO A 425 -11.38 -0.61 25.42
N ILE A 426 -10.25 -0.35 24.79
CA ILE A 426 -9.20 0.49 25.36
C ILE A 426 -9.68 1.93 25.35
N VAL A 427 -9.95 2.46 26.54
CA VAL A 427 -10.17 3.90 26.73
C VAL A 427 -8.82 4.54 26.96
N LEU A 428 -8.24 5.10 25.92
CA LEU A 428 -7.06 5.97 26.05
C LEU A 428 -7.55 7.32 26.58
N GLU A 429 -7.47 7.50 27.88
CA GLU A 429 -7.75 8.82 28.48
C GLU A 429 -6.72 9.84 27.98
N ARG A 430 -7.20 10.95 27.42
CA ARG A 430 -6.39 12.14 27.19
C ARG A 430 -5.86 12.63 28.53
N ASN A 431 -4.61 12.36 28.83
CA ASN A 431 -3.93 13.12 29.85
C ASN A 431 -3.80 14.56 29.34
N ASN A 432 -4.54 15.47 29.97
CA ASN A 432 -4.39 16.90 29.82
C ASN A 432 -2.95 17.29 30.19
N ILE A 433 -2.07 17.33 29.22
CA ILE A 433 -0.81 18.07 29.32
C ILE A 433 -1.08 19.47 28.75
N GLY A 434 -1.54 20.31 29.60
CA GLY A 434 -1.74 21.68 29.25
C GLY A 434 -2.17 22.48 30.44
N GLN A 435 -1.24 22.86 31.26
CA GLN A 435 -1.15 24.14 31.96
C GLN A 435 -0.08 24.05 33.04
N VAL A 436 1.13 24.40 32.67
CA VAL A 436 2.00 25.13 33.64
C VAL A 436 2.54 26.33 32.88
N ALA A 437 2.38 27.46 33.54
CA ALA A 437 2.61 28.86 33.21
C ALA A 437 3.84 29.20 32.35
#